data_64bf7fb9f43d07445494729692cc9d5f
#
_entry.id   64bf7fb9f43d07445494729692cc9d5f
#
_cell.length_a   1.000
_cell.length_b   1.000
_cell.length_c   1.000
_cell.angle_alpha   90.00
_cell.angle_beta   90.00
_cell.angle_gamma   90.00
#
_symmetry.space_group_name_H-M   'P 1'
#
loop_
_entity.id
_entity.type
_entity.pdbx_description
1 polymer ?
#
loop_
_entity_poly.entity_id
_entity_poly.type
_entity_poly.pdbx_seq_one_letter_code
_entity_poly.pdbx_strand_id
1 'polypeptide(L)'
;MQGRQTENYLTNIFRNMKFVDNIDNFEKVSEGPWEFSDVFVKEHDTVFDGYFQSSKNFNPHFDKIREIFSPTEEFVNEMFEKHPELKSENTLSVHIRRGDCFMNPDIHPIATEKYVKRALDEIGEYSHIFVFSDDKDWVKENLKFENVTYVEDEDYREMWLMSLCKNHIIVNSTFSWWGSFLNKNPNKKIIAPSIWFGPRGPRNYKDIYEPYWKVIEVNYEDGWLN
;
A
#
# COMPACT_ATOMS: atom_id res chain seq x y z
N MET A 1 19.01 9.47 7.36
CA MET A 1 17.54 9.26 7.40
C MET A 1 16.93 10.51 8.03
N GLN A 2 16.32 11.36 7.23
CA GLN A 2 15.45 12.40 7.79
C GLN A 2 14.28 11.67 8.43
N GLY A 3 14.06 11.91 9.74
CA GLY A 3 12.92 11.32 10.42
C GLY A 3 11.64 11.73 9.71
N ARG A 4 10.83 10.74 9.29
CA ARG A 4 9.50 11.00 8.78
C ARG A 4 8.77 11.81 9.84
N GLN A 5 8.08 12.86 9.43
CA GLN A 5 7.32 13.72 10.36
C GLN A 5 6.10 12.94 10.87
N THR A 6 6.32 12.12 11.90
CA THR A 6 5.24 11.30 12.50
C THR A 6 4.11 12.15 13.08
N GLU A 7 4.37 13.41 13.45
CA GLU A 7 3.37 14.34 13.94
C GLU A 7 2.21 14.57 12.96
N ASN A 8 2.50 14.57 11.64
CA ASN A 8 1.45 14.71 10.62
C ASN A 8 0.49 13.51 10.59
N TYR A 9 0.94 12.30 10.95
CA TYR A 9 0.06 11.13 10.93
C TYR A 9 -0.95 11.14 12.08
N LEU A 10 -0.58 11.67 13.24
CA LEU A 10 -1.47 11.70 14.43
C LEU A 10 -2.75 12.51 14.16
N THR A 11 -2.62 13.61 13.43
CA THR A 11 -3.74 14.50 13.11
C THR A 11 -4.50 14.12 11.83
N ASN A 12 -3.95 13.22 11.02
CA ASN A 12 -4.49 12.81 9.73
C ASN A 12 -4.91 11.34 9.73
N ILE A 13 -4.02 10.42 9.40
CA ILE A 13 -4.34 8.99 9.30
C ILE A 13 -4.84 8.43 10.63
N PHE A 14 -4.20 8.81 11.73
CA PHE A 14 -4.51 8.32 13.08
C PHE A 14 -5.45 9.22 13.88
N ARG A 15 -6.07 10.24 13.25
CA ARG A 15 -6.94 11.22 13.92
C ARG A 15 -8.08 10.62 14.73
N ASN A 16 -8.56 9.44 14.34
CA ASN A 16 -9.66 8.73 15.02
C ASN A 16 -9.16 7.70 16.04
N MET A 17 -7.86 7.63 16.30
CA MET A 17 -7.28 6.74 17.29
C MET A 17 -7.11 7.43 18.63
N LYS A 18 -7.22 6.65 19.71
CA LYS A 18 -6.87 7.14 21.06
C LYS A 18 -5.43 6.77 21.34
N PHE A 19 -4.69 7.73 21.85
CA PHE A 19 -3.29 7.52 22.26
C PHE A 19 -3.23 7.38 23.77
N VAL A 20 -2.31 6.56 24.27
CA VAL A 20 -2.02 6.37 25.69
C VAL A 20 -0.57 6.77 25.96
N ASP A 21 -0.34 7.41 27.09
CA ASP A 21 0.98 7.95 27.44
C ASP A 21 1.90 6.88 28.08
N ASN A 22 1.32 5.80 28.63
CA ASN A 22 2.07 4.78 29.33
C ASN A 22 1.44 3.39 29.09
N ILE A 23 2.28 2.42 28.77
CA ILE A 23 1.93 1.01 28.49
C ILE A 23 2.65 0.01 29.41
N ASP A 24 3.30 0.49 30.50
CA ASP A 24 4.14 -0.37 31.37
C ASP A 24 3.39 -1.54 32.00
N ASN A 25 2.09 -1.40 32.21
CA ASN A 25 1.23 -2.42 32.82
C ASN A 25 0.46 -3.27 31.80
N PHE A 26 0.68 -3.06 30.50
CA PHE A 26 -0.02 -3.79 29.46
C PHE A 26 0.68 -5.14 29.21
N GLU A 27 -0.12 -6.15 28.92
CA GLU A 27 0.43 -7.42 28.47
C GLU A 27 0.97 -7.27 27.03
N LYS A 28 2.21 -7.68 26.79
CA LYS A 28 2.82 -7.63 25.48
C LYS A 28 2.55 -8.92 24.73
N VAL A 29 1.95 -8.81 23.54
CA VAL A 29 1.81 -9.87 22.57
C VAL A 29 2.69 -9.54 21.36
N SER A 30 3.73 -10.32 21.17
CA SER A 30 4.62 -10.16 20.02
C SER A 30 4.12 -10.95 18.82
N GLU A 31 4.25 -10.38 17.63
CA GLU A 31 3.99 -11.10 16.40
C GLU A 31 4.86 -12.35 16.30
N GLY A 32 4.24 -13.46 15.90
CA GLY A 32 4.95 -14.71 15.61
C GLY A 32 5.67 -14.68 14.25
N PRO A 33 5.78 -15.82 13.58
CA PRO A 33 6.24 -15.88 12.19
C PRO A 33 5.36 -14.98 11.30
N TRP A 34 5.90 -14.49 10.20
CA TRP A 34 5.24 -13.57 9.25
C TRP A 34 3.92 -14.11 8.63
N GLU A 35 3.55 -15.35 8.94
CA GLU A 35 2.22 -15.88 8.68
C GLU A 35 1.25 -15.43 9.75
N PHE A 36 0.00 -15.28 9.35
CA PHE A 36 -1.08 -15.05 10.30
C PHE A 36 -1.12 -16.17 11.36
N SER A 37 -1.14 -15.77 12.60
CA SER A 37 -1.46 -16.63 13.74
C SER A 37 -2.58 -16.00 14.54
N ASP A 38 -3.53 -16.80 15.00
CA ASP A 38 -4.59 -16.31 15.87
C ASP A 38 -3.96 -15.69 17.11
N VAL A 39 -4.12 -14.38 17.25
CA VAL A 39 -3.71 -13.66 18.44
C VAL A 39 -4.91 -13.59 19.38
N PHE A 40 -4.84 -14.31 20.49
CA PHE A 40 -5.88 -14.22 21.51
C PHE A 40 -5.74 -12.88 22.24
N VAL A 41 -6.68 -11.98 21.98
CA VAL A 41 -6.86 -10.77 22.80
C VAL A 41 -7.45 -11.19 24.13
N LYS A 42 -6.71 -11.02 25.20
CA LYS A 42 -7.21 -11.26 26.55
C LYS A 42 -8.10 -10.10 27.01
N GLU A 43 -8.84 -10.29 28.09
CA GLU A 43 -9.79 -9.30 28.65
C GLU A 43 -9.11 -8.08 29.32
N HIS A 44 -7.83 -7.81 29.04
CA HIS A 44 -7.07 -6.70 29.62
C HIS A 44 -6.28 -5.93 28.54
N ASP A 45 -5.78 -4.78 28.95
CA ASP A 45 -4.99 -3.91 28.11
C ASP A 45 -3.78 -4.66 27.55
N THR A 46 -3.67 -4.68 26.21
CA THR A 46 -2.68 -5.47 25.48
C THR A 46 -1.93 -4.60 24.49
N VAL A 47 -0.61 -4.73 24.46
CA VAL A 47 0.25 -4.13 23.41
C VAL A 47 0.60 -5.19 22.38
N PHE A 48 0.31 -4.90 21.14
CA PHE A 48 0.74 -5.70 20.00
C PHE A 48 2.07 -5.16 19.47
N ASP A 49 3.11 -6.00 19.52
CA ASP A 49 4.45 -5.67 19.05
C ASP A 49 4.81 -6.50 17.83
N GLY A 50 4.75 -5.87 16.65
CA GLY A 50 5.00 -6.52 15.37
C GLY A 50 4.48 -5.69 14.19
N TYR A 51 4.65 -6.22 12.99
CA TYR A 51 4.20 -5.59 11.75
C TYR A 51 2.75 -5.95 11.39
N PHE A 52 2.29 -7.14 11.79
CA PHE A 52 0.93 -7.66 11.56
C PHE A 52 0.44 -7.46 10.11
N GLN A 53 1.30 -7.81 9.15
CA GLN A 53 1.10 -7.54 7.72
C GLN A 53 0.09 -8.50 7.05
N SER A 54 -0.96 -8.88 7.75
CA SER A 54 -2.06 -9.64 7.20
C SER A 54 -3.39 -9.04 7.60
N SER A 55 -4.28 -8.86 6.63
CA SER A 55 -5.65 -8.39 6.89
C SER A 55 -6.43 -9.33 7.81
N LYS A 56 -6.03 -10.60 7.89
CA LYS A 56 -6.64 -11.58 8.81
C LYS A 56 -6.57 -11.14 10.26
N ASN A 57 -5.56 -10.31 10.63
CA ASN A 57 -5.41 -9.78 11.98
C ASN A 57 -6.56 -8.86 12.40
N PHE A 58 -7.28 -8.27 11.46
CA PHE A 58 -8.39 -7.36 11.73
C PHE A 58 -9.70 -7.73 11.01
N ASN A 59 -9.75 -8.90 10.38
CA ASN A 59 -11.00 -9.50 9.95
C ASN A 59 -11.73 -10.07 11.20
N PRO A 60 -13.02 -9.78 11.47
CA PRO A 60 -14.04 -9.26 10.55
C PRO A 60 -14.28 -7.73 10.60
N HIS A 61 -13.34 -6.93 11.05
CA HIS A 61 -13.51 -5.50 11.30
C HIS A 61 -13.10 -4.61 10.11
N PHE A 62 -13.06 -5.13 8.88
CA PHE A 62 -12.60 -4.41 7.69
C PHE A 62 -13.26 -3.06 7.50
N ASP A 63 -14.59 -3.00 7.59
CA ASP A 63 -15.31 -1.74 7.39
C ASP A 63 -14.99 -0.71 8.45
N LYS A 64 -14.83 -1.15 9.72
CA LYS A 64 -14.42 -0.27 10.81
C LYS A 64 -13.00 0.25 10.62
N ILE A 65 -12.07 -0.60 10.19
CA ILE A 65 -10.69 -0.20 9.88
C ILE A 65 -10.66 0.81 8.72
N ARG A 66 -11.43 0.55 7.66
CA ARG A 66 -11.57 1.50 6.55
C ARG A 66 -12.15 2.83 7.01
N GLU A 67 -13.17 2.83 7.87
CA GLU A 67 -13.77 4.05 8.43
C GLU A 67 -12.72 4.86 9.20
N ILE A 68 -11.94 4.21 10.07
CA ILE A 68 -10.93 4.86 10.91
C ILE A 68 -9.86 5.55 10.06
N PHE A 69 -9.36 4.89 9.00
CA PHE A 69 -8.20 5.36 8.22
C PHE A 69 -8.56 6.03 6.89
N SER A 70 -9.84 6.06 6.52
CA SER A 70 -10.30 6.71 5.27
C SER A 70 -10.00 8.21 5.27
N PRO A 71 -9.81 8.81 4.07
CA PRO A 71 -9.70 10.27 3.94
C PRO A 71 -10.93 10.98 4.49
N THR A 72 -10.75 12.24 4.86
CA THR A 72 -11.87 13.13 5.24
C THR A 72 -12.67 13.53 4.00
N GLU A 73 -13.95 13.91 4.19
CA GLU A 73 -14.77 14.42 3.10
C GLU A 73 -14.17 15.69 2.47
N GLU A 74 -13.56 16.56 3.29
CA GLU A 74 -12.84 17.75 2.81
C GLU A 74 -11.71 17.38 1.86
N PHE A 75 -10.86 16.41 2.24
CA PHE A 75 -9.79 15.93 1.38
C PHE A 75 -10.34 15.31 0.07
N VAL A 76 -11.40 14.52 0.16
CA VAL A 76 -12.03 13.91 -1.01
C VAL A 76 -12.52 14.97 -1.98
N ASN A 77 -13.20 16.01 -1.48
CA ASN A 77 -13.70 17.11 -2.31
C ASN A 77 -12.53 17.89 -2.94
N GLU A 78 -11.51 18.23 -2.17
CA GLU A 78 -10.28 18.88 -2.66
C GLU A 78 -9.66 18.08 -3.82
N MET A 79 -9.53 16.75 -3.67
CA MET A 79 -8.92 15.91 -4.70
C MET A 79 -9.79 15.80 -5.95
N PHE A 80 -11.09 15.75 -5.83
CA PHE A 80 -11.99 15.76 -7.00
C PHE A 80 -12.05 17.12 -7.72
N GLU A 81 -11.74 18.19 -7.04
CA GLU A 81 -11.56 19.53 -7.67
C GLU A 81 -10.21 19.65 -8.36
N LYS A 82 -9.12 19.24 -7.67
CA LYS A 82 -7.75 19.29 -8.16
C LYS A 82 -7.51 18.31 -9.33
N HIS A 83 -8.15 17.15 -9.29
CA HIS A 83 -8.00 16.03 -10.22
C HIS A 83 -9.37 15.57 -10.73
N PRO A 84 -10.02 16.31 -11.65
CA PRO A 84 -11.34 15.95 -12.18
C PRO A 84 -11.35 14.59 -12.89
N GLU A 85 -10.19 14.06 -13.31
CA GLU A 85 -10.01 12.75 -13.90
C GLU A 85 -10.44 11.61 -12.94
N LEU A 86 -10.38 11.83 -11.62
CA LEU A 86 -10.85 10.86 -10.61
C LEU A 86 -12.33 10.48 -10.77
N LYS A 87 -13.13 11.33 -11.44
CA LYS A 87 -14.55 11.06 -11.73
C LYS A 87 -14.74 10.03 -12.85
N SER A 88 -13.68 9.73 -13.61
CA SER A 88 -13.73 8.72 -14.67
C SER A 88 -13.88 7.31 -14.08
N GLU A 89 -14.49 6.40 -14.84
CA GLU A 89 -14.81 5.06 -14.37
C GLU A 89 -13.59 4.13 -14.29
N ASN A 90 -12.51 4.42 -15.02
CA ASN A 90 -11.34 3.54 -15.16
C ASN A 90 -10.03 4.23 -14.77
N THR A 91 -10.02 5.00 -13.66
CA THR A 91 -8.77 5.56 -13.14
C THR A 91 -7.91 4.48 -12.50
N LEU A 92 -6.60 4.59 -12.68
CA LEU A 92 -5.63 3.62 -12.22
C LEU A 92 -4.57 4.29 -11.34
N SER A 93 -4.33 3.75 -10.15
CA SER A 93 -3.13 4.07 -9.38
C SER A 93 -2.01 3.10 -9.73
N VAL A 94 -0.82 3.63 -9.99
CA VAL A 94 0.41 2.84 -10.19
C VAL A 94 1.42 3.28 -9.15
N HIS A 95 1.80 2.37 -8.26
CA HIS A 95 2.83 2.63 -7.26
C HIS A 95 4.15 1.98 -7.65
N ILE A 96 5.22 2.75 -7.57
CA ILE A 96 6.60 2.29 -7.83
C ILE A 96 7.47 2.71 -6.64
N ARG A 97 8.08 1.73 -5.97
CA ARG A 97 9.01 1.96 -4.87
C ARG A 97 10.40 1.47 -5.25
N ARG A 98 11.38 2.35 -5.16
CA ARG A 98 12.76 2.09 -5.57
C ARG A 98 13.78 2.60 -4.56
N GLY A 99 13.58 3.80 -4.01
CA GLY A 99 14.54 4.56 -3.22
C GLY A 99 15.29 3.75 -2.17
N ASP A 100 14.66 3.40 -1.06
CA ASP A 100 15.29 2.63 0.02
C ASP A 100 15.50 1.14 -0.32
N CYS A 101 14.79 0.61 -1.32
CA CYS A 101 14.96 -0.77 -1.78
C CYS A 101 16.35 -1.02 -2.36
N PHE A 102 17.01 -0.01 -2.96
CA PHE A 102 18.38 -0.13 -3.45
C PHE A 102 19.40 -0.45 -2.36
N MET A 103 19.12 -0.11 -1.12
CA MET A 103 20.03 -0.40 -0.01
C MET A 103 20.00 -1.88 0.41
N ASN A 104 18.87 -2.57 0.18
CA ASN A 104 18.68 -3.96 0.58
C ASN A 104 17.82 -4.72 -0.44
N PRO A 105 18.25 -4.85 -1.70
CA PRO A 105 17.45 -5.48 -2.77
C PRO A 105 17.18 -6.97 -2.52
N ASP A 106 18.05 -7.63 -1.76
CA ASP A 106 17.87 -9.03 -1.34
C ASP A 106 16.74 -9.22 -0.32
N ILE A 107 16.29 -8.15 0.33
CA ILE A 107 15.17 -8.17 1.27
C ILE A 107 13.94 -7.52 0.63
N HIS A 108 14.13 -6.37 -0.02
CA HIS A 108 13.09 -5.58 -0.66
C HIS A 108 13.33 -5.50 -2.17
N PRO A 109 12.83 -6.46 -2.95
CA PRO A 109 13.04 -6.46 -4.39
C PRO A 109 12.38 -5.24 -5.05
N ILE A 110 13.00 -4.79 -6.14
CA ILE A 110 12.61 -3.58 -6.85
C ILE A 110 11.71 -3.94 -8.03
N ALA A 111 10.56 -3.29 -8.14
CA ALA A 111 9.65 -3.47 -9.27
C ALA A 111 10.31 -3.03 -10.59
N THR A 112 10.18 -3.86 -11.60
CA THR A 112 10.76 -3.62 -12.92
C THR A 112 9.73 -3.09 -13.92
N GLU A 113 10.23 -2.50 -14.99
CA GLU A 113 9.43 -2.10 -16.14
C GLU A 113 8.59 -3.26 -16.70
N LYS A 114 9.16 -4.48 -16.76
CA LYS A 114 8.45 -5.67 -17.24
C LYS A 114 7.22 -6.00 -16.40
N TYR A 115 7.34 -5.90 -15.06
CA TYR A 115 6.20 -6.11 -14.17
C TYR A 115 5.09 -5.10 -14.46
N VAL A 116 5.45 -3.81 -14.53
CA VAL A 116 4.47 -2.75 -14.75
C VAL A 116 3.75 -2.92 -16.10
N LYS A 117 4.47 -3.26 -17.17
CA LYS A 117 3.86 -3.54 -18.49
C LYS A 117 2.87 -4.70 -18.43
N ARG A 118 3.27 -5.83 -17.82
CA ARG A 118 2.38 -7.00 -17.66
C ARG A 118 1.16 -6.67 -16.80
N ALA A 119 1.34 -5.85 -15.76
CA ALA A 119 0.25 -5.40 -14.90
C ALA A 119 -0.73 -4.49 -15.65
N LEU A 120 -0.24 -3.62 -16.53
CA LEU A 120 -1.09 -2.80 -17.42
C LEU A 120 -1.87 -3.65 -18.41
N ASP A 121 -1.24 -4.65 -19.02
CA ASP A 121 -1.91 -5.60 -19.93
C ASP A 121 -3.06 -6.35 -19.21
N GLU A 122 -2.86 -6.71 -17.94
CA GLU A 122 -3.87 -7.39 -17.12
C GLU A 122 -5.00 -6.45 -16.68
N ILE A 123 -4.72 -5.18 -16.42
CA ILE A 123 -5.75 -4.16 -16.13
C ILE A 123 -6.62 -3.94 -17.36
N GLY A 124 -6.03 -3.86 -18.55
CA GLY A 124 -6.68 -3.52 -19.80
C GLY A 124 -6.87 -2.00 -19.95
N GLU A 125 -8.04 -1.57 -20.41
CA GLU A 125 -8.32 -0.16 -20.66
C GLU A 125 -8.40 0.67 -19.37
N TYR A 126 -7.78 1.84 -19.42
CA TYR A 126 -7.86 2.86 -18.36
C TYR A 126 -8.04 4.25 -18.98
N SER A 127 -8.65 5.16 -18.23
CA SER A 127 -8.88 6.54 -18.67
C SER A 127 -7.76 7.48 -18.25
N HIS A 128 -7.18 7.27 -17.06
CA HIS A 128 -6.12 8.09 -16.49
C HIS A 128 -5.30 7.32 -15.47
N ILE A 129 -4.00 7.57 -15.44
CA ILE A 129 -3.07 6.98 -14.47
C ILE A 129 -2.60 8.04 -13.47
N PHE A 130 -2.67 7.71 -12.18
CA PHE A 130 -1.99 8.43 -11.12
C PHE A 130 -0.77 7.62 -10.67
N VAL A 131 0.42 8.19 -10.84
CA VAL A 131 1.69 7.54 -10.49
C VAL A 131 2.19 8.07 -9.16
N PHE A 132 2.47 7.14 -8.25
CA PHE A 132 3.03 7.37 -6.93
C PHE A 132 4.41 6.72 -6.86
N SER A 133 5.46 7.48 -6.60
CA SER A 133 6.82 6.94 -6.57
C SER A 133 7.75 7.80 -5.73
N ASP A 134 8.67 7.15 -5.05
CA ASP A 134 9.83 7.75 -4.40
C ASP A 134 11.02 7.99 -5.37
N ASP A 135 10.89 7.53 -6.64
CA ASP A 135 11.87 7.70 -7.73
C ASP A 135 11.15 8.12 -9.03
N LYS A 136 10.61 9.34 -9.01
CA LYS A 136 9.79 9.86 -10.12
C LYS A 136 10.59 10.07 -11.41
N ASP A 137 11.88 10.40 -11.30
CA ASP A 137 12.74 10.62 -12.48
C ASP A 137 12.94 9.30 -13.23
N TRP A 138 13.26 8.23 -12.51
CA TRP A 138 13.33 6.90 -13.13
C TRP A 138 12.01 6.50 -13.80
N VAL A 139 10.89 6.74 -13.13
CA VAL A 139 9.57 6.42 -13.72
C VAL A 139 9.34 7.17 -15.02
N LYS A 140 9.61 8.48 -15.06
CA LYS A 140 9.45 9.31 -16.26
C LYS A 140 10.36 8.88 -17.42
N GLU A 141 11.56 8.39 -17.09
CA GLU A 141 12.52 7.91 -18.09
C GLU A 141 12.17 6.55 -18.67
N ASN A 142 11.75 5.61 -17.80
CA ASN A 142 11.64 4.18 -18.15
C ASN A 142 10.21 3.72 -18.42
N LEU A 143 9.19 4.39 -17.86
CA LEU A 143 7.78 4.04 -18.04
C LEU A 143 7.07 5.14 -18.83
N LYS A 144 6.55 4.77 -19.99
CA LYS A 144 5.79 5.70 -20.83
C LYS A 144 4.30 5.43 -20.67
N PHE A 145 3.63 6.33 -19.97
CA PHE A 145 2.19 6.29 -19.78
C PHE A 145 1.51 7.34 -20.64
N GLU A 146 0.31 7.05 -21.08
CA GLU A 146 -0.62 8.02 -21.65
C GLU A 146 -1.57 8.50 -20.55
N ASN A 147 -2.04 9.74 -20.64
CA ASN A 147 -2.99 10.32 -19.67
C ASN A 147 -2.53 10.13 -18.21
N VAL A 148 -1.38 10.69 -17.86
CA VAL A 148 -0.72 10.45 -16.58
C VAL A 148 -0.59 11.71 -15.73
N THR A 149 -0.83 11.56 -14.44
CA THR A 149 -0.45 12.52 -13.40
C THR A 149 0.60 11.88 -12.50
N TYR A 150 1.79 12.47 -12.43
CA TYR A 150 2.80 12.12 -11.42
C TYR A 150 2.47 12.89 -10.16
N VAL A 151 2.06 12.16 -9.11
CA VAL A 151 1.61 12.76 -7.85
C VAL A 151 2.80 13.27 -7.05
N GLU A 152 2.68 14.47 -6.52
CA GLU A 152 3.63 15.10 -5.59
C GLU A 152 2.86 15.75 -4.46
N ASP A 153 2.79 15.05 -3.34
CA ASP A 153 2.11 15.52 -2.13
C ASP A 153 2.78 14.89 -0.89
N GLU A 154 2.30 15.17 0.29
CA GLU A 154 2.70 14.47 1.51
C GLU A 154 2.26 12.99 1.42
N ASP A 155 3.04 12.09 1.98
CA ASP A 155 2.85 10.64 1.81
C ASP A 155 1.45 10.15 2.26
N TYR A 156 0.89 10.67 3.36
CA TYR A 156 -0.48 10.30 3.76
C TYR A 156 -1.53 10.79 2.76
N ARG A 157 -1.31 11.95 2.13
CA ARG A 157 -2.19 12.48 1.09
C ARG A 157 -2.10 11.66 -0.18
N GLU A 158 -0.88 11.25 -0.56
CA GLU A 158 -0.67 10.33 -1.69
C GLU A 158 -1.38 8.98 -1.46
N MET A 159 -1.31 8.40 -0.25
CA MET A 159 -2.00 7.16 0.08
C MET A 159 -3.53 7.32 0.02
N TRP A 160 -4.06 8.42 0.51
CA TRP A 160 -5.49 8.72 0.40
C TRP A 160 -5.94 8.97 -1.04
N LEU A 161 -5.17 9.73 -1.83
CA LEU A 161 -5.46 9.92 -3.26
C LEU A 161 -5.43 8.60 -4.01
N MET A 162 -4.47 7.71 -3.70
CA MET A 162 -4.43 6.35 -4.26
C MET A 162 -5.75 5.62 -4.01
N SER A 163 -6.32 5.72 -2.81
CA SER A 163 -7.59 5.06 -2.46
C SER A 163 -8.83 5.58 -3.22
N LEU A 164 -8.72 6.75 -3.87
CA LEU A 164 -9.80 7.32 -4.69
C LEU A 164 -9.76 6.82 -6.15
N CYS A 165 -8.67 6.23 -6.61
CA CYS A 165 -8.59 5.60 -7.93
C CYS A 165 -9.51 4.37 -7.99
N LYS A 166 -9.90 3.97 -9.21
CA LYS A 166 -10.81 2.81 -9.39
C LYS A 166 -10.09 1.47 -9.30
N ASN A 167 -8.86 1.40 -9.83
CA ASN A 167 -8.04 0.20 -9.90
C ASN A 167 -6.61 0.48 -9.44
N HIS A 168 -5.83 -0.57 -9.16
CA HIS A 168 -4.51 -0.44 -8.57
C HIS A 168 -3.51 -1.41 -9.16
N ILE A 169 -2.32 -0.91 -9.51
CA ILE A 169 -1.10 -1.70 -9.69
C ILE A 169 -0.21 -1.37 -8.49
N ILE A 170 -0.01 -2.34 -7.63
CA ILE A 170 0.80 -2.19 -6.42
C ILE A 170 2.12 -2.94 -6.54
N VAL A 171 3.08 -2.57 -5.72
CA VAL A 171 4.34 -3.28 -5.54
C VAL A 171 4.41 -3.88 -4.15
N ASN A 172 5.51 -4.51 -3.81
CA ASN A 172 5.80 -5.07 -2.48
C ASN A 172 6.01 -3.95 -1.43
N SER A 173 4.96 -3.21 -1.17
CA SER A 173 4.94 -2.06 -0.26
C SER A 173 3.63 -1.97 0.51
N THR A 174 3.72 -1.87 1.84
CA THR A 174 2.55 -1.65 2.71
C THR A 174 1.86 -0.32 2.43
N PHE A 175 2.57 0.67 1.90
CA PHE A 175 1.99 1.94 1.48
C PHE A 175 0.91 1.73 0.40
N SER A 176 1.24 1.05 -0.69
CA SER A 176 0.27 0.76 -1.75
C SER A 176 -0.75 -0.32 -1.37
N TRP A 177 -0.37 -1.23 -0.46
CA TRP A 177 -1.30 -2.15 0.16
C TRP A 177 -2.44 -1.39 0.82
N TRP A 178 -2.11 -0.44 1.71
CA TRP A 178 -3.09 0.39 2.42
C TRP A 178 -3.88 1.29 1.46
N GLY A 179 -3.23 1.95 0.50
CA GLY A 179 -3.92 2.75 -0.51
C GLY A 179 -5.00 1.96 -1.26
N SER A 180 -4.68 0.73 -1.67
CA SER A 180 -5.64 -0.15 -2.36
C SER A 180 -6.70 -0.74 -1.43
N PHE A 181 -6.35 -1.04 -0.16
CA PHE A 181 -7.28 -1.56 0.84
C PHE A 181 -8.34 -0.53 1.24
N LEU A 182 -7.95 0.73 1.42
CA LEU A 182 -8.86 1.82 1.78
C LEU A 182 -9.85 2.18 0.67
N ASN A 183 -9.57 1.80 -0.57
CA ASN A 183 -10.50 2.00 -1.68
C ASN A 183 -11.80 1.24 -1.45
N LYS A 184 -12.93 1.98 -1.45
CA LYS A 184 -14.28 1.45 -1.19
C LYS A 184 -14.98 0.88 -2.44
N ASN A 185 -14.38 0.96 -3.64
CA ASN A 185 -14.95 0.38 -4.85
C ASN A 185 -15.00 -1.15 -4.73
N PRO A 186 -16.19 -1.77 -4.72
CA PRO A 186 -16.31 -3.23 -4.60
C PRO A 186 -15.81 -3.98 -5.85
N ASN A 187 -15.74 -3.30 -6.99
CA ASN A 187 -15.33 -3.86 -8.28
C ASN A 187 -13.88 -3.52 -8.65
N LYS A 188 -13.10 -3.00 -7.69
CA LYS A 188 -11.70 -2.66 -7.93
C LYS A 188 -10.88 -3.87 -8.34
N LYS A 189 -10.01 -3.68 -9.33
CA LYS A 189 -8.96 -4.64 -9.67
C LYS A 189 -7.67 -4.20 -8.96
N ILE A 190 -7.01 -5.16 -8.32
CA ILE A 190 -5.69 -4.95 -7.69
C ILE A 190 -4.73 -5.95 -8.26
N ILE A 191 -3.66 -5.46 -8.87
CA ILE A 191 -2.58 -6.27 -9.42
C ILE A 191 -1.37 -6.16 -8.49
N ALA A 192 -0.83 -7.30 -8.07
CA ALA A 192 0.33 -7.38 -7.18
C ALA A 192 1.39 -8.33 -7.75
N PRO A 193 2.69 -8.15 -7.41
CA PRO A 193 3.73 -9.08 -7.80
C PRO A 193 3.72 -10.33 -6.92
N SER A 194 4.13 -11.50 -7.45
CA SER A 194 4.19 -12.76 -6.67
C SER A 194 5.32 -12.78 -5.62
N ILE A 195 6.31 -11.91 -5.75
CA ILE A 195 7.42 -11.80 -4.81
C ILE A 195 7.24 -10.54 -3.98
N TRP A 196 7.02 -10.72 -2.65
CA TRP A 196 6.91 -9.60 -1.72
C TRP A 196 8.23 -9.30 -1.01
N PHE A 197 8.95 -10.34 -0.61
CA PHE A 197 10.29 -10.25 -0.04
C PHE A 197 11.29 -11.03 -0.85
N GLY A 198 12.52 -10.54 -0.88
CA GLY A 198 13.65 -11.18 -1.55
C GLY A 198 14.20 -12.40 -0.78
N PRO A 199 15.24 -13.03 -1.29
CA PRO A 199 15.76 -14.29 -0.76
C PRO A 199 16.28 -14.21 0.67
N ARG A 200 16.64 -13.03 1.15
CA ARG A 200 17.07 -12.77 2.54
C ARG A 200 15.96 -12.22 3.44
N GLY A 201 14.78 -11.96 2.89
CA GLY A 201 13.61 -11.52 3.64
C GLY A 201 12.79 -12.67 4.21
N PRO A 202 11.65 -12.36 4.85
CA PRO A 202 10.69 -13.33 5.33
C PRO A 202 10.24 -14.30 4.23
N ARG A 203 10.07 -15.59 4.58
CA ARG A 203 9.66 -16.63 3.61
C ARG A 203 8.15 -16.84 3.57
N ASN A 204 7.50 -16.65 4.70
CA ASN A 204 6.09 -16.94 4.89
C ASN A 204 5.27 -15.66 4.83
N TYR A 205 5.10 -15.10 3.64
CA TYR A 205 4.36 -13.84 3.43
C TYR A 205 3.07 -14.00 2.61
N LYS A 206 2.60 -15.23 2.42
CA LYS A 206 1.39 -15.51 1.62
C LYS A 206 0.13 -14.78 2.12
N ASP A 207 0.06 -14.52 3.41
CA ASP A 207 -1.08 -13.88 4.06
C ASP A 207 -1.12 -12.34 3.91
N ILE A 208 -0.11 -11.77 3.22
CA ILE A 208 -0.12 -10.37 2.79
C ILE A 208 -1.10 -10.14 1.63
N TYR A 209 -1.29 -11.17 0.79
CA TYR A 209 -2.15 -11.12 -0.37
C TYR A 209 -3.61 -11.32 -0.01
N GLU A 210 -4.47 -10.46 -0.54
CA GLU A 210 -5.90 -10.67 -0.43
C GLU A 210 -6.39 -11.69 -1.47
N PRO A 211 -7.36 -12.54 -1.14
CA PRO A 211 -7.84 -13.59 -2.06
C PRO A 211 -8.39 -13.09 -3.39
N TYR A 212 -8.82 -11.82 -3.45
CA TYR A 212 -9.41 -11.21 -4.65
C TYR A 212 -8.38 -10.45 -5.50
N TRP A 213 -7.11 -10.42 -5.10
CA TRP A 213 -6.06 -9.80 -5.89
C TRP A 213 -5.64 -10.69 -7.07
N LYS A 214 -5.32 -10.06 -8.18
CA LYS A 214 -4.60 -10.73 -9.26
C LYS A 214 -3.10 -10.62 -8.98
N VAL A 215 -2.49 -11.77 -8.73
CA VAL A 215 -1.04 -11.86 -8.52
C VAL A 215 -0.37 -12.21 -9.84
N ILE A 216 0.58 -11.39 -10.28
CA ILE A 216 1.40 -11.64 -11.47
C ILE A 216 2.70 -12.32 -11.04
N GLU A 217 2.98 -13.46 -11.67
CA GLU A 217 4.24 -14.16 -11.46
C GLU A 217 5.41 -13.28 -11.91
N VAL A 218 6.34 -13.04 -11.01
CA VAL A 218 7.61 -12.36 -11.28
C VAL A 218 8.75 -13.27 -10.85
N ASN A 219 9.90 -13.14 -11.48
CA ASN A 219 11.08 -13.93 -11.14
C ASN A 219 12.33 -13.05 -11.15
N TYR A 220 13.39 -13.54 -10.54
CA TYR A 220 14.66 -12.84 -10.45
C TYR A 220 15.37 -12.69 -11.80
N GLU A 221 15.11 -13.59 -12.76
CA GLU A 221 15.66 -13.54 -14.12
C GLU A 221 15.10 -12.38 -14.93
N ASP A 222 13.89 -11.91 -14.61
CA ASP A 222 13.27 -10.71 -15.20
C ASP A 222 13.83 -9.39 -14.64
N GLY A 223 14.88 -9.44 -13.85
CA GLY A 223 15.52 -8.26 -13.26
C GLY A 223 14.83 -7.73 -12.00
N TRP A 224 13.95 -8.53 -11.36
CA TRP A 224 13.24 -8.13 -10.14
C TRP A 224 14.18 -7.80 -8.97
N LEU A 225 15.46 -8.20 -9.04
CA LEU A 225 16.48 -7.93 -8.02
C LEU A 225 17.67 -7.10 -8.53
N ASN A 226 17.70 -6.64 -9.78
CA ASN A 226 18.80 -5.84 -10.30
C ASN A 226 18.54 -4.36 -10.17
#